data_ccb6cca2a7e30513262261a85acd6745
#
_entry.id   ccb6cca2a7e30513262261a85acd6745
#
_cell.length_a   1.000
_cell.length_b   1.000
_cell.length_c   1.000
_cell.angle_alpha   90.00
_cell.angle_beta   90.00
_cell.angle_gamma   90.00
#
_symmetry.space_group_name_H-M   'P 1'
#
loop_
_entity.id
_entity.type
_entity.pdbx_description
1 polymer ?
#
loop_
_entity_poly.entity_id
_entity_poly.type
_entity_poly.pdbx_seq_one_letter_code
_entity_poly.pdbx_strand_id
1 'polypeptide(L)'
;EVTKANLVVNLNDITRVYGNLDAKDYSNAYTFGANAGLVNGDNGLVINANADGAIAGGTLTNVEKTNNVGSYKWNGTASGVENLNTNYDVTVNAGKSDVTKAKLVVNLNDIIRVYGNLDAKDYSKAYTFGANAGLVNGDNGLLIKADKDGAIAEGSVSDVKKTNNVGNYKWNGTASGVDNLNTNYDVQINAGKSEVTKANLVVNLNDITRVYGNLDAKDYSNAFTFGNNAGLVNGDNGLVINADKDGAITEGSVSDVKKTNNVGSYEWNGTASGVDNLNTNYDVQINAGKSEVTKANLVVNLNDITRVYGNLDAKDYSNAYT
;
A
#
# COMPACT_ATOMS: atom_id res chain seq x y z
N GLU A 1 3.55 -72.14 38.69
CA GLU A 1 2.72 -71.10 38.27
C GLU A 1 3.62 -69.98 37.68
N VAL A 2 3.32 -69.46 36.46
CA VAL A 2 4.04 -68.37 35.84
C VAL A 2 3.14 -67.17 35.94
N THR A 3 3.65 -66.05 36.50
CA THR A 3 2.94 -64.76 36.62
C THR A 3 3.50 -63.80 35.64
N LYS A 4 2.72 -62.77 35.33
CA LYS A 4 3.14 -61.63 34.41
C LYS A 4 4.37 -60.95 34.97
N ALA A 5 5.27 -60.53 34.04
CA ALA A 5 6.37 -59.67 34.39
C ALA A 5 5.88 -58.20 34.45
N ASN A 6 6.47 -57.41 35.33
CA ASN A 6 6.16 -56.00 35.42
C ASN A 6 6.89 -55.19 34.29
N LEU A 7 6.14 -54.43 33.48
CA LEU A 7 6.70 -53.58 32.45
C LEU A 7 6.27 -52.12 32.68
N VAL A 8 7.21 -51.27 33.07
CA VAL A 8 6.99 -49.84 33.26
C VAL A 8 7.69 -49.09 32.17
N VAL A 9 6.93 -48.36 31.39
CA VAL A 9 7.42 -47.54 30.29
C VAL A 9 7.23 -46.07 30.67
N ASN A 10 8.33 -45.31 30.77
CA ASN A 10 8.31 -43.89 31.06
C ASN A 10 8.52 -43.14 29.74
N LEU A 11 7.50 -42.43 29.27
CA LEU A 11 7.59 -41.62 28.05
C LEU A 11 8.51 -40.43 28.28
N ASN A 12 9.42 -40.21 27.36
CA ASN A 12 10.36 -39.08 27.42
C ASN A 12 9.65 -37.76 27.10
N ASP A 13 10.17 -36.65 27.64
CA ASP A 13 9.75 -35.34 27.23
C ASP A 13 10.13 -35.07 25.76
N ILE A 14 9.21 -34.51 25.02
CA ILE A 14 9.37 -34.18 23.60
C ILE A 14 9.07 -32.72 23.34
N THR A 15 9.70 -32.17 22.28
CA THR A 15 9.45 -30.80 21.77
C THR A 15 9.04 -30.91 20.31
N ARG A 16 7.96 -30.26 19.97
CA ARG A 16 7.40 -30.22 18.61
C ARG A 16 7.14 -28.81 18.18
N VAL A 17 7.24 -28.53 16.89
CA VAL A 17 6.91 -27.21 16.31
C VAL A 17 5.42 -27.19 15.93
N TYR A 18 4.73 -26.08 16.16
CA TYR A 18 3.34 -25.88 15.74
C TYR A 18 3.16 -26.30 14.28
N GLY A 19 2.07 -27.00 13.97
CA GLY A 19 1.86 -27.60 12.64
C GLY A 19 2.66 -28.88 12.39
N ASN A 20 3.37 -29.38 13.38
CA ASN A 20 4.14 -30.64 13.32
C ASN A 20 5.22 -30.64 12.22
N LEU A 21 5.91 -29.49 12.03
CA LEU A 21 6.89 -29.31 10.95
C LEU A 21 8.16 -30.19 11.11
N ASP A 22 8.45 -30.62 12.31
CA ASP A 22 9.67 -31.41 12.61
C ASP A 22 9.54 -32.87 12.24
N ALA A 23 8.30 -33.40 12.10
CA ALA A 23 7.96 -34.75 11.63
C ALA A 23 8.84 -35.87 12.18
N LYS A 24 9.28 -35.75 13.45
CA LYS A 24 10.11 -36.76 14.12
C LYS A 24 9.26 -37.92 14.56
N ASP A 25 9.86 -39.10 14.50
CA ASP A 25 9.26 -40.32 15.09
C ASP A 25 9.65 -40.44 16.57
N TYR A 26 8.66 -40.35 17.44
CA TYR A 26 8.81 -40.50 18.87
C TYR A 26 8.30 -41.82 19.39
N SER A 27 7.99 -42.81 18.55
CA SER A 27 7.48 -44.13 18.96
C SER A 27 8.43 -44.89 19.88
N ASN A 28 9.71 -44.55 19.84
CA ASN A 28 10.77 -45.06 20.69
C ASN A 28 11.28 -44.06 21.74
N ALA A 29 10.55 -42.96 21.97
CA ALA A 29 10.93 -41.94 22.94
C ALA A 29 10.49 -42.34 24.36
N TYR A 30 11.07 -43.40 24.90
CA TYR A 30 10.78 -43.89 26.25
C TYR A 30 12.01 -44.48 26.91
N THR A 31 11.90 -44.70 28.22
CA THR A 31 12.82 -45.46 29.01
C THR A 31 12.04 -46.47 29.86
N PHE A 32 12.68 -47.55 30.28
CA PHE A 32 12.05 -48.49 31.21
C PHE A 32 12.22 -48.06 32.67
N GLY A 33 11.24 -48.43 33.49
CA GLY A 33 11.38 -48.35 34.94
C GLY A 33 12.49 -49.27 35.45
N ALA A 34 13.00 -48.95 36.64
CA ALA A 34 14.03 -49.80 37.27
C ALA A 34 13.53 -51.24 37.46
N ASN A 35 14.26 -52.22 36.90
CA ASN A 35 13.90 -53.63 36.93
C ASN A 35 12.51 -53.96 36.37
N ALA A 36 11.97 -53.18 35.48
CA ALA A 36 10.63 -53.29 34.92
C ALA A 36 10.63 -53.11 33.38
N GLY A 37 11.63 -53.68 32.72
CA GLY A 37 11.74 -53.67 31.23
C GLY A 37 11.30 -55.03 30.64
N LEU A 38 11.54 -55.19 29.35
CA LEU A 38 11.28 -56.41 28.62
C LEU A 38 12.23 -57.54 29.13
N VAL A 39 11.70 -58.73 29.21
CA VAL A 39 12.44 -59.91 29.65
C VAL A 39 12.37 -61.02 28.60
N ASN A 40 13.04 -62.17 28.84
CA ASN A 40 13.01 -63.32 27.96
C ASN A 40 13.45 -63.13 26.53
N GLY A 41 14.23 -61.99 26.23
CA GLY A 41 14.67 -61.67 24.90
C GLY A 41 13.62 -60.95 24.05
N ASP A 42 12.47 -60.57 24.60
CA ASP A 42 11.43 -59.80 23.94
C ASP A 42 11.96 -58.45 23.52
N ASN A 43 11.52 -57.97 22.35
CA ASN A 43 11.95 -56.73 21.76
C ASN A 43 10.83 -56.12 20.88
N GLY A 44 11.10 -54.97 20.24
CA GLY A 44 10.19 -54.35 19.26
C GLY A 44 9.08 -53.50 19.88
N LEU A 45 9.19 -53.14 21.19
CA LEU A 45 8.21 -52.25 21.82
C LEU A 45 8.18 -50.89 21.11
N VAL A 46 6.98 -50.45 20.76
CA VAL A 46 6.72 -49.11 20.20
C VAL A 46 5.53 -48.48 20.95
N ILE A 47 5.52 -47.14 20.96
CA ILE A 47 4.44 -46.34 21.54
C ILE A 47 3.55 -45.78 20.45
N ASN A 48 2.25 -46.11 20.54
CA ASN A 48 1.22 -45.46 19.74
C ASN A 48 0.61 -44.31 20.55
N ALA A 49 0.78 -43.08 20.06
CA ALA A 49 0.30 -41.89 20.75
C ALA A 49 -1.24 -41.86 20.82
N ASN A 50 -1.74 -41.46 21.96
CA ASN A 50 -3.18 -41.24 22.18
C ASN A 50 -3.55 -39.80 21.75
N ALA A 51 -4.84 -39.57 21.45
CA ALA A 51 -5.41 -38.26 21.17
C ALA A 51 -5.59 -37.48 22.48
N ASP A 52 -4.50 -37.10 23.12
CA ASP A 52 -4.52 -36.25 24.31
C ASP A 52 -3.45 -35.14 24.22
N GLY A 53 -3.74 -34.01 24.80
CA GLY A 53 -2.82 -32.88 24.81
C GLY A 53 -2.43 -32.43 23.40
N ALA A 54 -1.12 -32.37 23.11
CA ALA A 54 -0.58 -31.86 21.86
C ALA A 54 -0.68 -32.83 20.68
N ILE A 55 -1.11 -34.04 20.89
CA ILE A 55 -1.04 -35.11 19.90
C ILE A 55 -2.44 -35.65 19.60
N ALA A 56 -2.78 -35.71 18.31
CA ALA A 56 -3.93 -36.48 17.86
C ALA A 56 -3.61 -38.00 17.90
N GLY A 57 -4.63 -38.84 17.89
CA GLY A 57 -4.46 -40.30 17.92
C GLY A 57 -3.61 -40.82 16.76
N GLY A 58 -2.89 -41.92 17.03
CA GLY A 58 -2.07 -42.62 16.05
C GLY A 58 -0.57 -42.49 16.31
N THR A 59 0.25 -42.62 15.27
CA THR A 59 1.69 -42.47 15.39
C THR A 59 2.08 -40.99 15.40
N LEU A 60 3.11 -40.63 16.14
CA LEU A 60 3.56 -39.22 16.26
C LEU A 60 4.02 -38.60 14.94
N THR A 61 4.46 -39.40 13.98
CA THR A 61 4.85 -38.95 12.64
C THR A 61 3.67 -38.64 11.74
N ASN A 62 2.49 -39.17 12.01
CA ASN A 62 1.28 -39.04 11.19
C ASN A 62 0.24 -38.08 11.81
N VAL A 63 0.62 -37.25 12.74
CA VAL A 63 -0.29 -36.33 13.42
C VAL A 63 -0.66 -35.18 12.50
N GLU A 64 -1.93 -35.08 12.10
CA GLU A 64 -2.42 -34.01 11.21
C GLU A 64 -2.69 -32.70 11.93
N LYS A 65 -2.86 -32.72 13.26
CA LYS A 65 -3.14 -31.50 14.03
C LYS A 65 -2.31 -31.47 15.32
N THR A 66 -1.77 -30.30 15.61
CA THR A 66 -1.17 -29.98 16.90
C THR A 66 -2.05 -28.99 17.64
N ASN A 67 -2.00 -29.02 18.96
CA ASN A 67 -2.55 -27.95 19.78
C ASN A 67 -1.73 -26.67 19.60
N ASN A 68 -2.28 -25.53 20.03
CA ASN A 68 -1.55 -24.28 20.08
C ASN A 68 -0.23 -24.40 20.86
N VAL A 69 0.64 -23.43 20.66
CA VAL A 69 1.89 -23.33 21.44
C VAL A 69 1.59 -23.44 22.95
N GLY A 70 2.30 -24.31 23.62
CA GLY A 70 2.10 -24.57 25.05
C GLY A 70 2.76 -25.89 25.51
N SER A 71 2.57 -26.21 26.77
CA SER A 71 3.06 -27.44 27.39
C SER A 71 1.91 -28.38 27.70
N TYR A 72 2.03 -29.59 27.24
CA TYR A 72 1.00 -30.64 27.35
C TYR A 72 1.60 -31.92 27.89
N LYS A 73 0.74 -32.84 28.37
CA LYS A 73 1.11 -34.21 28.60
C LYS A 73 0.83 -35.01 27.34
N TRP A 74 1.73 -35.93 26.98
CA TRP A 74 1.45 -36.89 25.94
C TRP A 74 1.48 -38.31 26.54
N ASN A 75 0.64 -39.16 26.01
CA ASN A 75 0.49 -40.50 26.44
C ASN A 75 0.35 -41.45 25.24
N GLY A 76 0.42 -42.72 25.47
CA GLY A 76 0.28 -43.71 24.43
C GLY A 76 0.09 -45.10 24.96
N THR A 77 -0.16 -46.02 24.05
CA THR A 77 -0.26 -47.44 24.34
C THR A 77 0.97 -48.16 23.81
N ALA A 78 1.49 -49.04 24.61
CA ALA A 78 2.59 -49.93 24.23
C ALA A 78 2.08 -51.05 23.29
N SER A 79 2.85 -51.35 22.25
CA SER A 79 2.56 -52.44 21.30
C SER A 79 3.87 -52.97 20.69
N GLY A 80 3.79 -53.84 19.67
CA GLY A 80 4.93 -54.35 18.93
C GLY A 80 5.65 -55.54 19.56
N VAL A 81 5.35 -55.91 20.80
CA VAL A 81 5.89 -57.08 21.48
C VAL A 81 4.85 -58.20 21.40
N GLU A 82 5.31 -59.40 21.01
CA GLU A 82 4.44 -60.56 20.92
C GLU A 82 3.89 -60.93 22.30
N ASN A 83 2.58 -61.25 22.39
CA ASN A 83 1.89 -61.61 23.66
C ASN A 83 2.07 -60.54 24.77
N LEU A 84 2.27 -59.27 24.46
CA LEU A 84 2.55 -58.20 25.44
C LEU A 84 1.59 -58.26 26.62
N ASN A 85 0.29 -58.25 26.39
CA ASN A 85 -0.73 -58.17 27.43
C ASN A 85 -0.95 -59.48 28.15
N THR A 86 -0.44 -60.59 27.61
CA THR A 86 -0.48 -61.94 28.27
C THR A 86 0.69 -62.10 29.22
N ASN A 87 1.88 -61.68 28.82
CA ASN A 87 3.12 -61.86 29.49
C ASN A 87 3.52 -60.73 30.45
N TYR A 88 2.97 -59.56 30.25
CA TYR A 88 3.34 -58.33 30.99
C TYR A 88 2.14 -57.67 31.66
N ASP A 89 2.40 -57.12 32.85
CA ASP A 89 1.55 -56.07 33.45
C ASP A 89 2.13 -54.75 33.10
N VAL A 90 1.46 -54.02 32.13
CA VAL A 90 2.01 -52.86 31.44
C VAL A 90 1.52 -51.60 32.09
N THR A 91 2.44 -50.72 32.52
CA THR A 91 2.19 -49.36 32.97
C THR A 91 2.92 -48.39 32.05
N VAL A 92 2.21 -47.42 31.44
CA VAL A 92 2.79 -46.35 30.65
C VAL A 92 2.63 -45.05 31.43
N ASN A 93 3.73 -44.43 31.80
CA ASN A 93 3.77 -43.12 32.45
C ASN A 93 3.92 -42.01 31.38
N ALA A 94 3.04 -41.04 31.44
CA ALA A 94 3.01 -39.93 30.48
C ALA A 94 4.30 -39.08 30.51
N GLY A 95 4.71 -38.60 29.33
CA GLY A 95 5.75 -37.61 29.15
C GLY A 95 5.17 -36.19 28.95
N LYS A 96 6.02 -35.20 28.90
CA LYS A 96 5.70 -33.81 28.57
C LYS A 96 5.87 -33.59 27.05
N SER A 97 4.94 -32.87 26.43
CA SER A 97 5.05 -32.41 25.04
C SER A 97 4.99 -30.89 25.00
N ASP A 98 6.09 -30.24 24.67
CA ASP A 98 6.17 -28.81 24.46
C ASP A 98 5.96 -28.51 22.97
N VAL A 99 4.93 -27.70 22.64
CA VAL A 99 4.70 -27.16 21.32
C VAL A 99 5.29 -25.75 21.26
N THR A 100 6.22 -25.55 20.35
CA THR A 100 6.90 -24.27 20.12
C THR A 100 6.37 -23.58 18.88
N LYS A 101 6.63 -22.27 18.76
CA LYS A 101 6.17 -21.47 17.63
C LYS A 101 6.74 -21.95 16.30
N ALA A 102 5.88 -21.94 15.27
CA ALA A 102 6.32 -22.08 13.90
C ALA A 102 6.91 -20.76 13.40
N LYS A 103 7.90 -20.84 12.52
CA LYS A 103 8.48 -19.66 11.87
C LYS A 103 7.56 -19.18 10.74
N LEU A 104 7.19 -17.90 10.74
CA LEU A 104 6.44 -17.26 9.68
C LEU A 104 7.23 -16.06 9.15
N VAL A 105 7.72 -16.17 7.92
CA VAL A 105 8.43 -15.09 7.24
C VAL A 105 7.56 -14.59 6.09
N VAL A 106 7.22 -13.32 6.14
CA VAL A 106 6.41 -12.63 5.13
C VAL A 106 7.29 -11.60 4.42
N ASN A 107 7.49 -11.76 3.12
CA ASN A 107 8.22 -10.83 2.29
C ASN A 107 7.20 -9.97 1.54
N LEU A 108 7.14 -8.67 1.85
CA LEU A 108 6.26 -7.74 1.17
C LEU A 108 6.76 -7.50 -0.25
N ASN A 109 5.86 -7.57 -1.23
CA ASN A 109 6.18 -7.35 -2.63
C ASN A 109 6.42 -5.86 -2.90
N ASP A 110 7.22 -5.57 -3.91
CA ASP A 110 7.37 -4.21 -4.41
C ASP A 110 6.05 -3.74 -5.04
N ILE A 111 5.67 -2.50 -4.76
CA ILE A 111 4.44 -1.86 -5.23
C ILE A 111 4.74 -0.53 -5.93
N ILE A 112 3.91 -0.17 -6.90
CA ILE A 112 3.94 1.10 -7.60
C ILE A 112 2.59 1.79 -7.37
N ARG A 113 2.63 3.04 -6.96
CA ARG A 113 1.44 3.86 -6.68
C ARG A 113 1.57 5.21 -7.35
N VAL A 114 0.46 5.78 -7.80
CA VAL A 114 0.42 7.13 -8.35
C VAL A 114 0.25 8.15 -7.24
N TYR A 115 0.89 9.29 -7.32
CA TYR A 115 0.72 10.41 -6.39
C TYR A 115 -0.77 10.72 -6.16
N GLY A 116 -1.16 10.92 -4.91
CA GLY A 116 -2.57 11.06 -4.53
C GLY A 116 -3.33 9.74 -4.43
N ASN A 117 -2.66 8.60 -4.62
CA ASN A 117 -3.23 7.25 -4.49
C ASN A 117 -4.39 6.96 -5.46
N LEU A 118 -4.25 7.43 -6.70
CA LEU A 118 -5.31 7.35 -7.72
C LEU A 118 -5.63 5.92 -8.17
N ASP A 119 -4.70 4.99 -8.01
CA ASP A 119 -4.85 3.60 -8.42
C ASP A 119 -5.67 2.74 -7.45
N ALA A 120 -5.84 3.18 -6.20
CA ALA A 120 -6.69 2.59 -5.16
C ALA A 120 -6.67 1.03 -5.10
N LYS A 121 -5.52 0.43 -5.37
CA LYS A 121 -5.33 -1.03 -5.31
C LYS A 121 -5.21 -1.51 -3.88
N ASP A 122 -5.79 -2.68 -3.60
CA ASP A 122 -5.59 -3.36 -2.33
C ASP A 122 -4.31 -4.21 -2.36
N TYR A 123 -3.34 -3.81 -1.56
CA TYR A 123 -2.05 -4.51 -1.42
C TYR A 123 -1.98 -5.37 -0.15
N SER A 124 -3.07 -5.57 0.58
CA SER A 124 -3.07 -6.36 1.83
C SER A 124 -2.61 -7.81 1.64
N LYS A 125 -2.65 -8.30 0.40
CA LYS A 125 -2.16 -9.63 -0.02
C LYS A 125 -0.93 -9.57 -0.91
N ALA A 126 -0.28 -8.41 -1.01
CA ALA A 126 0.92 -8.23 -1.82
C ALA A 126 2.18 -8.73 -1.08
N TYR A 127 2.26 -10.02 -0.84
CA TYR A 127 3.38 -10.67 -0.17
C TYR A 127 3.64 -12.07 -0.69
N THR A 128 4.79 -12.60 -0.34
CA THR A 128 5.16 -14.01 -0.49
C THR A 128 5.70 -14.53 0.83
N PHE A 129 5.66 -15.85 1.03
CA PHE A 129 6.28 -16.45 2.20
C PHE A 129 7.77 -16.75 1.96
N GLY A 130 8.55 -16.72 3.01
CA GLY A 130 9.89 -17.24 3.01
C GLY A 130 9.90 -18.77 2.79
N ALA A 131 11.02 -19.28 2.31
CA ALA A 131 11.18 -20.72 2.09
C ALA A 131 10.92 -21.50 3.40
N ASN A 132 10.00 -22.48 3.37
CA ASN A 132 9.59 -23.29 4.52
C ASN A 132 9.18 -22.48 5.78
N ALA A 133 8.66 -21.26 5.58
CA ALA A 133 8.29 -20.35 6.66
C ALA A 133 6.93 -19.68 6.39
N GLY A 134 5.97 -20.42 5.85
CA GLY A 134 4.59 -19.99 5.62
C GLY A 134 3.64 -20.41 6.73
N LEU A 135 2.35 -20.24 6.48
CA LEU A 135 1.30 -20.74 7.37
C LEU A 135 1.25 -22.25 7.35
N VAL A 136 0.99 -22.85 8.49
CA VAL A 136 0.90 -24.32 8.71
C VAL A 136 -0.41 -24.68 9.37
N ASN A 137 -0.65 -25.96 9.59
CA ASN A 137 -1.84 -26.51 10.28
C ASN A 137 -3.18 -26.14 9.60
N GLY A 138 -3.18 -25.79 8.31
CA GLY A 138 -4.37 -25.34 7.60
C GLY A 138 -4.75 -23.88 7.86
N ASP A 139 -3.95 -23.13 8.59
CA ASP A 139 -4.17 -21.71 8.84
C ASP A 139 -4.17 -20.92 7.53
N ASN A 140 -5.02 -19.93 7.46
CA ASN A 140 -5.21 -19.10 6.27
C ASN A 140 -5.69 -17.69 6.65
N GLY A 141 -5.94 -16.85 5.66
CA GLY A 141 -6.54 -15.53 5.86
C GLY A 141 -5.55 -14.43 6.25
N LEU A 142 -4.22 -14.66 6.12
CA LEU A 142 -3.22 -13.64 6.42
C LEU A 142 -3.43 -12.39 5.58
N LEU A 143 -3.46 -11.25 6.24
CA LEU A 143 -3.55 -9.93 5.64
C LEU A 143 -2.45 -9.03 6.21
N ILE A 144 -1.94 -8.14 5.39
CA ILE A 144 -1.01 -7.10 5.82
C ILE A 144 -1.76 -5.78 5.99
N LYS A 145 -1.72 -5.25 7.19
CA LYS A 145 -2.15 -3.89 7.50
C LYS A 145 -0.94 -2.97 7.40
N ALA A 146 -0.97 -2.03 6.46
CA ALA A 146 0.14 -1.12 6.23
C ALA A 146 0.40 -0.21 7.44
N ASP A 147 1.65 -0.03 7.77
CA ASP A 147 2.09 0.94 8.78
C ASP A 147 2.22 2.33 8.14
N LYS A 148 2.14 3.37 8.98
CA LYS A 148 2.46 4.75 8.60
C LYS A 148 3.96 4.90 8.42
N ASP A 149 4.47 4.44 7.29
CA ASP A 149 5.89 4.39 6.98
C ASP A 149 6.11 4.64 5.49
N GLY A 150 7.04 5.50 5.19
CA GLY A 150 7.37 5.85 3.81
C GLY A 150 6.17 6.44 3.05
N ALA A 151 5.78 5.84 1.94
CA ALA A 151 4.74 6.33 1.04
C ALA A 151 3.31 6.03 1.49
N ILE A 152 3.14 5.27 2.56
CA ILE A 152 1.84 4.75 2.98
C ILE A 152 1.46 5.34 4.33
N ALA A 153 0.25 5.88 4.43
CA ALA A 153 -0.33 6.24 5.71
C ALA A 153 -0.80 5.00 6.45
N GLU A 154 -1.03 5.15 7.75
CA GLU A 154 -1.50 4.09 8.63
C GLU A 154 -2.83 3.49 8.17
N GLY A 155 -2.93 2.17 8.20
CA GLY A 155 -4.13 1.43 7.88
C GLY A 155 -3.98 0.49 6.69
N SER A 156 -5.08 0.18 6.01
CA SER A 156 -5.08 -0.58 4.76
C SER A 156 -4.47 0.24 3.63
N VAL A 157 -3.71 -0.40 2.74
CA VAL A 157 -3.11 0.29 1.58
C VAL A 157 -4.18 0.82 0.62
N SER A 158 -5.33 0.18 0.55
CA SER A 158 -6.47 0.64 -0.25
C SER A 158 -7.16 1.89 0.34
N ASP A 159 -7.09 2.08 1.66
CA ASP A 159 -7.75 3.19 2.36
C ASP A 159 -6.86 4.42 2.54
N VAL A 160 -5.66 4.41 2.00
CA VAL A 160 -4.71 5.49 2.17
C VAL A 160 -5.13 6.72 1.38
N LYS A 161 -5.46 7.80 2.08
CA LYS A 161 -5.87 9.09 1.50
C LYS A 161 -4.71 10.01 1.15
N LYS A 162 -3.49 9.73 1.63
CA LYS A 162 -2.32 10.56 1.38
C LYS A 162 -1.12 9.71 1.01
N THR A 163 -0.45 10.11 -0.03
CA THR A 163 0.84 9.57 -0.42
C THR A 163 1.94 10.60 -0.17
N ASN A 164 3.15 10.14 0.04
CA ASN A 164 4.32 11.00 0.00
C ASN A 164 4.53 11.53 -1.43
N ASN A 165 5.39 12.52 -1.59
CA ASN A 165 5.81 13.01 -2.89
C ASN A 165 6.33 11.86 -3.77
N VAL A 166 6.42 12.12 -5.07
CA VAL A 166 7.05 11.20 -6.03
C VAL A 166 8.44 10.80 -5.55
N GLY A 167 8.71 9.50 -5.55
CA GLY A 167 9.97 8.96 -5.06
C GLY A 167 9.91 7.46 -4.73
N ASN A 168 11.02 6.96 -4.21
CA ASN A 168 11.17 5.57 -3.79
C ASN A 168 11.21 5.47 -2.27
N TYR A 169 10.37 4.62 -1.73
CA TYR A 169 10.18 4.42 -0.29
C TYR A 169 10.21 2.92 0.03
N LYS A 170 10.34 2.62 1.31
CA LYS A 170 10.02 1.30 1.85
C LYS A 170 8.60 1.32 2.40
N TRP A 171 7.87 0.24 2.19
CA TRP A 171 6.60 0.06 2.88
C TRP A 171 6.68 -1.17 3.78
N ASN A 172 5.99 -1.08 4.88
CA ASN A 172 5.94 -2.11 5.90
C ASN A 172 4.50 -2.28 6.40
N GLY A 173 4.28 -3.25 7.26
CA GLY A 173 2.98 -3.47 7.85
C GLY A 173 3.00 -4.54 8.91
N THR A 174 1.85 -4.73 9.54
CA THR A 174 1.62 -5.77 10.54
C THR A 174 0.75 -6.88 9.95
N ALA A 175 1.08 -8.11 10.29
CA ALA A 175 0.30 -9.28 9.91
C ALA A 175 -0.93 -9.43 10.81
N SER A 176 -2.07 -9.79 10.21
CA SER A 176 -3.34 -10.03 10.90
C SER A 176 -4.18 -11.07 10.15
N GLY A 177 -5.39 -11.34 10.61
CA GLY A 177 -6.36 -12.19 9.91
C GLY A 177 -6.18 -13.71 10.14
N VAL A 178 -5.18 -14.14 10.88
CA VAL A 178 -4.97 -15.54 11.25
C VAL A 178 -5.25 -15.70 12.75
N ASP A 179 -6.02 -16.70 13.10
CA ASP A 179 -6.33 -16.98 14.50
C ASP A 179 -5.07 -17.39 15.28
N ASN A 180 -4.92 -16.83 16.48
CA ASN A 180 -3.78 -17.10 17.35
C ASN A 180 -2.40 -16.85 16.70
N LEU A 181 -2.33 -15.94 15.72
CA LEU A 181 -1.11 -15.66 14.95
C LEU A 181 0.12 -15.46 15.86
N ASN A 182 0.02 -14.55 16.82
CA ASN A 182 1.15 -14.20 17.70
C ASN A 182 1.43 -15.28 18.78
N THR A 183 0.49 -16.17 19.02
CA THR A 183 0.66 -17.31 19.94
C THR A 183 1.42 -18.44 19.24
N ASN A 184 1.01 -18.76 18.02
CA ASN A 184 1.46 -19.94 17.30
C ASN A 184 2.64 -19.70 16.36
N TYR A 185 2.90 -18.44 16.00
CA TYR A 185 3.96 -18.10 15.06
C TYR A 185 4.98 -17.11 15.65
N ASP A 186 6.21 -17.30 15.24
CA ASP A 186 7.27 -16.29 15.32
C ASP A 186 7.26 -15.52 13.98
N VAL A 187 6.66 -14.32 13.98
CA VAL A 187 6.34 -13.56 12.77
C VAL A 187 7.46 -12.58 12.45
N GLN A 188 8.06 -12.73 11.27
CA GLN A 188 9.01 -11.79 10.70
C GLN A 188 8.42 -11.19 9.42
N ILE A 189 8.39 -9.86 9.31
CA ILE A 189 7.97 -9.15 8.09
C ILE A 189 9.17 -8.43 7.51
N ASN A 190 9.47 -8.72 6.24
CA ASN A 190 10.48 -8.04 5.46
C ASN A 190 9.81 -6.99 4.57
N ALA A 191 10.23 -5.73 4.70
CA ALA A 191 9.67 -4.61 3.98
C ALA A 191 9.83 -4.76 2.45
N GLY A 192 8.82 -4.27 1.71
CA GLY A 192 8.86 -4.10 0.26
C GLY A 192 9.23 -2.67 -0.13
N LYS A 193 9.46 -2.44 -1.43
CA LYS A 193 9.63 -1.10 -2.00
C LYS A 193 8.26 -0.54 -2.40
N SER A 194 8.07 0.77 -2.21
CA SER A 194 6.93 1.52 -2.73
C SER A 194 7.45 2.65 -3.60
N GLU A 195 7.21 2.58 -4.90
CA GLU A 195 7.49 3.64 -5.84
C GLU A 195 6.23 4.51 -5.98
N VAL A 196 6.37 5.81 -5.74
CA VAL A 196 5.33 6.80 -6.04
C VAL A 196 5.70 7.48 -7.34
N THR A 197 4.83 7.37 -8.35
CA THR A 197 4.97 7.99 -9.67
C THR A 197 4.13 9.25 -9.76
N LYS A 198 4.42 10.10 -10.76
CA LYS A 198 3.68 11.36 -10.98
C LYS A 198 2.20 11.10 -11.30
N ALA A 199 1.35 12.00 -10.79
CA ALA A 199 -0.03 12.09 -11.24
C ALA A 199 -0.12 12.91 -12.53
N ASN A 200 -1.09 12.59 -13.37
CA ASN A 200 -1.38 13.35 -14.59
C ASN A 200 -2.12 14.65 -14.25
N LEU A 201 -1.63 15.76 -14.73
CA LEU A 201 -2.31 17.07 -14.62
C LEU A 201 -2.47 17.68 -16.00
N VAL A 202 -3.68 17.70 -16.51
CA VAL A 202 -4.01 18.33 -17.79
C VAL A 202 -4.81 19.60 -17.52
N VAL A 203 -4.30 20.71 -17.97
CA VAL A 203 -4.91 22.05 -17.85
C VAL A 203 -5.31 22.51 -19.22
N ASN A 204 -6.61 22.73 -19.44
CA ASN A 204 -7.15 23.28 -20.67
C ASN A 204 -7.44 24.77 -20.45
N LEU A 205 -6.70 25.63 -21.11
CA LEU A 205 -6.92 27.08 -21.03
C LEU A 205 -8.23 27.42 -21.74
N ASN A 206 -9.06 28.23 -21.09
CA ASN A 206 -10.35 28.68 -21.66
C ASN A 206 -10.12 29.72 -22.74
N ASP A 207 -11.02 29.81 -23.71
CA ASP A 207 -11.05 30.89 -24.65
C ASP A 207 -11.34 32.23 -23.94
N ILE A 208 -10.60 33.26 -24.29
CA ILE A 208 -10.73 34.60 -23.72
C ILE A 208 -10.96 35.66 -24.82
N THR A 209 -11.69 36.72 -24.47
CA THR A 209 -11.88 37.88 -25.34
C THR A 209 -11.35 39.13 -24.65
N ARG A 210 -10.53 39.90 -25.33
CA ARG A 210 -9.91 41.11 -24.81
C ARG A 210 -10.13 42.28 -25.78
N VAL A 211 -10.19 43.51 -25.27
CA VAL A 211 -10.31 44.70 -26.08
C VAL A 211 -8.91 45.22 -26.44
N TYR A 212 -8.71 45.67 -27.68
CA TYR A 212 -7.47 46.28 -28.13
C TYR A 212 -7.00 47.34 -27.11
N GLY A 213 -5.70 47.29 -26.76
CA GLY A 213 -5.13 48.15 -25.72
C GLY A 213 -5.31 47.59 -24.29
N ASN A 214 -5.89 46.42 -24.14
CA ASN A 214 -6.12 45.75 -22.85
C ASN A 214 -6.98 46.56 -21.87
N LEU A 215 -7.99 47.24 -22.37
CA LEU A 215 -8.82 48.16 -21.58
C LEU A 215 -9.70 47.44 -20.54
N ASP A 216 -9.95 46.16 -20.71
CA ASP A 216 -10.80 45.36 -19.83
C ASP A 216 -10.07 44.81 -18.60
N ALA A 217 -8.74 44.76 -18.63
CA ALA A 217 -7.85 44.40 -17.50
C ALA A 217 -8.34 43.26 -16.62
N LYS A 218 -8.93 42.23 -17.21
CA LYS A 218 -9.41 41.06 -16.49
C LYS A 218 -8.26 40.13 -16.10
N ASP A 219 -8.36 39.53 -14.94
CA ASP A 219 -7.47 38.45 -14.52
C ASP A 219 -7.94 37.11 -15.08
N TYR A 220 -7.14 36.52 -15.94
CA TYR A 220 -7.40 35.23 -16.56
C TYR A 220 -6.51 34.10 -15.97
N SER A 221 -5.78 34.33 -14.87
CA SER A 221 -4.89 33.35 -14.27
C SER A 221 -5.62 32.05 -13.82
N ASN A 222 -6.93 32.16 -13.62
CA ASN A 222 -7.83 31.05 -13.30
C ASN A 222 -8.77 30.66 -14.46
N ALA A 223 -8.49 31.15 -15.68
CA ALA A 223 -9.31 30.84 -16.84
C ALA A 223 -8.94 29.51 -17.47
N PHE A 224 -9.13 28.43 -16.73
CA PHE A 224 -8.84 27.07 -17.17
C PHE A 224 -9.84 26.06 -16.61
N THR A 225 -9.83 24.88 -17.21
CA THR A 225 -10.49 23.67 -16.70
C THR A 225 -9.49 22.52 -16.67
N PHE A 226 -9.75 21.53 -15.83
CA PHE A 226 -8.94 20.32 -15.84
C PHE A 226 -9.42 19.32 -16.89
N GLY A 227 -8.48 18.54 -17.41
CA GLY A 227 -8.81 17.37 -18.22
C GLY A 227 -9.57 16.32 -17.41
N ASN A 228 -10.24 15.42 -18.10
CA ASN A 228 -11.00 14.36 -17.45
C ASN A 228 -10.08 13.46 -16.61
N ASN A 229 -10.36 13.33 -15.32
CA ASN A 229 -9.55 12.57 -14.34
C ASN A 229 -8.06 12.99 -14.30
N ALA A 230 -7.75 14.24 -14.63
CA ALA A 230 -6.38 14.73 -14.71
C ALA A 230 -6.25 16.11 -14.03
N GLY A 231 -6.88 16.28 -12.88
CA GLY A 231 -6.79 17.48 -12.05
C GLY A 231 -5.83 17.32 -10.87
N LEU A 232 -5.86 18.30 -9.97
CA LEU A 232 -5.09 18.25 -8.73
C LEU A 232 -5.63 17.15 -7.80
N VAL A 233 -4.72 16.45 -7.15
CA VAL A 233 -5.02 15.36 -6.21
C VAL A 233 -4.38 15.63 -4.84
N ASN A 234 -4.56 14.73 -3.88
CA ASN A 234 -3.96 14.79 -2.54
C ASN A 234 -4.36 16.03 -1.72
N GLY A 235 -5.39 16.76 -2.13
CA GLY A 235 -5.80 18.02 -1.49
C GLY A 235 -5.00 19.23 -1.94
N ASP A 236 -4.16 19.09 -2.97
CA ASP A 236 -3.42 20.20 -3.56
C ASP A 236 -4.37 21.23 -4.16
N ASN A 237 -4.00 22.49 -4.07
CA ASN A 237 -4.80 23.61 -4.55
C ASN A 237 -3.91 24.81 -4.92
N GLY A 238 -4.52 25.89 -5.35
CA GLY A 238 -3.82 27.15 -5.62
C GLY A 238 -3.16 27.23 -6.99
N LEU A 239 -3.50 26.33 -7.94
CA LEU A 239 -2.98 26.42 -9.30
C LEU A 239 -3.36 27.75 -9.95
N VAL A 240 -2.38 28.40 -10.50
CA VAL A 240 -2.55 29.61 -11.33
C VAL A 240 -1.76 29.50 -12.62
N ILE A 241 -2.23 30.18 -13.67
CA ILE A 241 -1.56 30.24 -14.96
C ILE A 241 -0.85 31.60 -15.11
N ASN A 242 0.44 31.54 -15.35
CA ASN A 242 1.23 32.70 -15.78
C ASN A 242 1.30 32.67 -17.28
N ALA A 243 0.72 33.71 -17.92
CA ALA A 243 0.69 33.81 -19.37
C ALA A 243 2.10 33.96 -19.95
N ASP A 244 2.36 33.24 -21.01
CA ASP A 244 3.58 33.38 -21.78
C ASP A 244 3.46 34.55 -22.76
N LYS A 245 4.60 35.07 -23.19
CA LYS A 245 4.69 36.07 -24.28
C LYS A 245 4.40 35.37 -25.61
N ASP A 246 3.15 35.08 -25.84
CA ASP A 246 2.69 34.33 -26.97
C ASP A 246 1.39 34.90 -27.53
N GLY A 247 1.31 35.09 -28.83
CA GLY A 247 0.13 35.62 -29.48
C GLY A 247 -0.30 36.99 -28.95
N ALA A 248 -1.49 37.07 -28.36
CA ALA A 248 -2.09 38.33 -27.91
C ALA A 248 -1.61 38.81 -26.53
N ILE A 249 -0.83 38.03 -25.83
CA ILE A 249 -0.48 38.28 -24.44
C ILE A 249 1.02 38.45 -24.29
N THR A 250 1.42 39.46 -23.53
CA THR A 250 2.81 39.65 -23.16
C THR A 250 3.13 38.78 -21.93
N GLU A 251 4.41 38.53 -21.74
CA GLU A 251 4.93 37.73 -20.63
C GLU A 251 4.43 38.22 -19.26
N GLY A 252 4.08 37.28 -18.38
CA GLY A 252 3.65 37.51 -17.02
C GLY A 252 2.17 37.21 -16.79
N SER A 253 1.56 37.80 -15.76
CA SER A 253 0.14 37.67 -15.46
C SER A 253 -0.72 38.28 -16.59
N VAL A 254 -1.81 37.64 -16.94
CA VAL A 254 -2.74 38.14 -17.95
C VAL A 254 -3.36 39.45 -17.53
N SER A 255 -3.53 39.72 -16.25
CA SER A 255 -4.03 40.99 -15.73
C SER A 255 -3.03 42.13 -15.86
N ASP A 256 -1.73 41.86 -15.91
CA ASP A 256 -0.67 42.88 -15.98
C ASP A 256 -0.19 43.18 -17.40
N VAL A 257 -0.84 42.64 -18.40
CA VAL A 257 -0.43 42.82 -19.79
C VAL A 257 -0.64 44.25 -20.24
N LYS A 258 0.46 44.95 -20.55
CA LYS A 258 0.46 46.38 -21.01
C LYS A 258 0.29 46.57 -22.51
N LYS A 259 0.45 45.50 -23.30
CA LYS A 259 0.31 45.56 -24.76
C LYS A 259 -0.42 44.33 -25.27
N THR A 260 -1.37 44.55 -26.12
CA THR A 260 -2.06 43.53 -26.89
C THR A 260 -1.64 43.60 -28.35
N ASN A 261 -1.77 42.48 -29.05
CA ASN A 261 -1.67 42.43 -30.50
C ASN A 261 -2.83 43.21 -31.14
N ASN A 262 -2.75 43.47 -32.45
CA ASN A 262 -3.84 44.03 -33.22
C ASN A 262 -5.11 43.16 -33.09
N VAL A 263 -6.24 43.75 -33.51
CA VAL A 263 -7.50 43.01 -33.59
C VAL A 263 -7.33 41.71 -34.40
N GLY A 264 -7.76 40.62 -33.86
CA GLY A 264 -7.59 39.26 -34.45
C GLY A 264 -7.74 38.13 -33.47
N SER A 265 -7.63 36.91 -33.97
CA SER A 265 -7.65 35.68 -33.16
C SER A 265 -6.24 35.12 -33.03
N TYR A 266 -5.88 34.81 -31.82
CA TYR A 266 -4.56 34.29 -31.42
C TYR A 266 -4.73 33.08 -30.51
N GLU A 267 -3.66 32.28 -30.35
CA GLU A 267 -3.55 31.31 -29.27
C GLU A 267 -2.89 32.01 -28.06
N TRP A 268 -3.35 31.66 -26.86
CA TRP A 268 -2.66 32.04 -25.64
C TRP A 268 -2.26 30.79 -24.87
N ASN A 269 -1.11 30.87 -24.24
CA ASN A 269 -0.53 29.80 -23.48
C ASN A 269 0.04 30.33 -22.17
N GLY A 270 0.56 29.45 -21.33
CA GLY A 270 1.16 29.85 -20.07
C GLY A 270 1.80 28.69 -19.32
N THR A 271 2.41 29.04 -18.22
CA THR A 271 3.00 28.06 -17.30
C THR A 271 2.16 27.95 -16.03
N ALA A 272 2.02 26.73 -15.53
CA ALA A 272 1.33 26.48 -14.27
C ALA A 272 2.26 26.72 -13.08
N SER A 273 1.73 27.32 -12.02
CA SER A 273 2.42 27.55 -10.75
C SER A 273 1.45 27.57 -9.57
N GLY A 274 1.91 27.90 -8.36
CA GLY A 274 1.08 28.09 -7.17
C GLY A 274 0.78 26.81 -6.39
N VAL A 275 1.14 25.64 -6.89
CA VAL A 275 1.01 24.35 -6.20
C VAL A 275 2.38 23.90 -5.71
N ASP A 276 2.44 23.48 -4.45
CA ASP A 276 3.68 22.98 -3.86
C ASP A 276 4.15 21.70 -4.56
N ASN A 277 5.44 21.64 -4.89
CA ASN A 277 6.04 20.50 -5.59
C ASN A 277 5.36 20.10 -6.91
N LEU A 278 4.74 21.06 -7.61
CA LEU A 278 3.99 20.81 -8.84
C LEU A 278 4.76 19.91 -9.82
N ASN A 279 5.97 20.33 -10.20
CA ASN A 279 6.78 19.63 -11.20
C ASN A 279 7.40 18.30 -10.68
N THR A 280 7.42 18.12 -9.37
CA THR A 280 7.87 16.86 -8.75
C THR A 280 6.76 15.83 -8.77
N ASN A 281 5.54 16.24 -8.41
CA ASN A 281 4.42 15.35 -8.16
C ASN A 281 3.50 15.16 -9.36
N TYR A 282 3.57 16.05 -10.33
CA TYR A 282 2.69 16.02 -11.50
C TYR A 282 3.48 15.96 -12.82
N ASP A 283 2.89 15.26 -13.77
CA ASP A 283 3.21 15.38 -15.18
C ASP A 283 2.23 16.39 -15.79
N VAL A 284 2.71 17.63 -15.99
CA VAL A 284 1.86 18.78 -16.32
C VAL A 284 1.79 18.97 -17.83
N GLN A 285 0.58 18.91 -18.37
CA GLN A 285 0.26 19.24 -19.74
C GLN A 285 -0.67 20.47 -19.77
N ILE A 286 -0.30 21.49 -20.52
CA ILE A 286 -1.15 22.67 -20.74
C ILE A 286 -1.57 22.70 -22.20
N ASN A 287 -2.87 22.76 -22.43
CA ASN A 287 -3.47 22.94 -23.75
C ASN A 287 -3.87 24.40 -23.93
N ALA A 288 -3.37 25.02 -24.99
CA ALA A 288 -3.61 26.43 -25.29
C ALA A 288 -5.09 26.75 -25.47
N GLY A 289 -5.48 27.97 -25.09
CA GLY A 289 -6.78 28.56 -25.37
C GLY A 289 -6.70 29.59 -26.53
N LYS A 290 -7.85 30.03 -27.01
CA LYS A 290 -7.94 31.12 -27.98
C LYS A 290 -8.02 32.47 -27.26
N SER A 291 -7.34 33.48 -27.78
CA SER A 291 -7.47 34.87 -27.36
C SER A 291 -7.98 35.71 -28.53
N GLU A 292 -9.19 36.19 -28.44
CA GLU A 292 -9.77 37.10 -29.42
C GLU A 292 -9.54 38.55 -28.96
N VAL A 293 -8.86 39.34 -29.78
CA VAL A 293 -8.70 40.79 -29.59
C VAL A 293 -9.74 41.52 -30.43
N THR A 294 -10.63 42.26 -29.78
CA THR A 294 -11.70 43.04 -30.42
C THR A 294 -11.31 44.49 -30.51
N LYS A 295 -12.03 45.23 -31.35
CA LYS A 295 -11.79 46.68 -31.52
C LYS A 295 -12.07 47.43 -30.22
N ALA A 296 -11.19 48.37 -29.90
CA ALA A 296 -11.47 49.38 -28.89
C ALA A 296 -12.50 50.39 -29.45
N ASN A 297 -13.34 50.89 -28.57
CA ASN A 297 -14.28 51.98 -28.93
C ASN A 297 -13.53 53.31 -28.93
N LEU A 298 -13.59 54.01 -30.04
CA LEU A 298 -13.07 55.35 -30.16
C LEU A 298 -14.25 56.30 -30.43
N VAL A 299 -14.50 57.19 -29.50
CA VAL A 299 -15.49 58.26 -29.64
C VAL A 299 -14.75 59.58 -29.80
N VAL A 300 -15.02 60.26 -30.86
CA VAL A 300 -14.47 61.62 -31.15
C VAL A 300 -15.60 62.59 -31.08
N ASN A 301 -15.55 63.50 -30.12
CA ASN A 301 -16.51 64.62 -30.03
C ASN A 301 -15.85 65.85 -30.66
N LEU A 302 -16.46 66.33 -31.70
CA LEU A 302 -15.97 67.55 -32.32
C LEU A 302 -16.40 68.76 -31.48
N ASN A 303 -15.46 69.68 -31.28
CA ASN A 303 -15.71 70.89 -30.52
C ASN A 303 -16.43 71.90 -31.40
N ASP A 304 -17.28 72.74 -30.83
CA ASP A 304 -17.88 73.86 -31.49
C ASP A 304 -16.79 74.84 -31.92
N ILE A 305 -16.91 75.36 -33.15
CA ILE A 305 -15.99 76.34 -33.72
C ILE A 305 -16.71 77.63 -34.10
N THR A 306 -16.05 78.69 -33.88
CA THR A 306 -16.51 80.03 -34.33
C THR A 306 -15.53 80.59 -35.36
N ARG A 307 -16.04 81.03 -36.49
CA ARG A 307 -15.22 81.59 -37.53
C ARG A 307 -15.73 83.00 -37.93
N VAL A 308 -14.81 83.87 -38.32
CA VAL A 308 -15.14 85.16 -38.82
C VAL A 308 -15.60 85.10 -40.31
N TYR A 309 -16.58 85.82 -40.67
CA TYR A 309 -17.02 85.89 -42.07
C TYR A 309 -15.86 86.29 -43.00
N GLY A 310 -15.73 85.58 -44.10
CA GLY A 310 -14.59 85.73 -45.01
C GLY A 310 -13.35 84.95 -44.61
N ASN A 311 -13.40 84.22 -43.50
CA ASN A 311 -12.33 83.29 -43.00
C ASN A 311 -11.00 84.02 -42.75
N LEU A 312 -11.04 85.19 -42.21
CA LEU A 312 -9.84 86.06 -41.98
C LEU A 312 -8.92 85.49 -40.85
N ASP A 313 -9.41 84.60 -39.99
CA ASP A 313 -8.66 84.02 -38.86
C ASP A 313 -7.84 82.80 -39.25
N ALA A 314 -8.14 82.20 -40.42
CA ALA A 314 -7.39 81.02 -40.97
C ALA A 314 -6.83 80.04 -39.94
N LYS A 315 -7.64 79.69 -38.92
CA LYS A 315 -7.26 78.76 -37.89
C LYS A 315 -7.35 77.32 -38.39
N ASP A 316 -6.37 76.50 -37.94
CA ASP A 316 -6.41 75.04 -38.10
C ASP A 316 -7.30 74.43 -37.04
N TYR A 317 -8.37 73.75 -37.45
CA TYR A 317 -9.33 73.08 -36.58
C TYR A 317 -9.16 71.55 -36.62
N SER A 318 -8.08 71.00 -37.21
CA SER A 318 -7.86 69.56 -37.34
C SER A 318 -7.75 68.87 -36.02
N ASN A 319 -7.40 69.57 -34.93
CA ASN A 319 -7.31 69.07 -33.56
C ASN A 319 -8.44 69.59 -32.64
N ALA A 320 -9.54 70.18 -33.23
CA ALA A 320 -10.68 70.69 -32.46
C ALA A 320 -11.65 69.54 -32.06
N TYR A 321 -11.14 68.56 -31.26
CA TYR A 321 -11.92 67.46 -30.78
C TYR A 321 -11.46 67.04 -29.38
N THR A 322 -12.33 66.30 -28.66
CA THR A 322 -12.08 65.67 -27.36
C THR A 322 -12.52 64.21 -27.40
#